data_0ead1e71dc257235d377197983fa2fc0
#
_entry.id   0ead1e71dc257235d377197983fa2fc0
#
_cell.length_a   1.000
_cell.length_b   1.000
_cell.length_c   1.000
_cell.angle_alpha   90.00
_cell.angle_beta   90.00
_cell.angle_gamma   90.00
#
_symmetry.space_group_name_H-M   'P 1'
#
loop_
_entity.id
_entity.type
_entity.pdbx_description
1 polymer ?
#
loop_
_entity_poly.entity_id
_entity_poly.type
_entity_poly.pdbx_seq_one_letter_code
_entity_poly.pdbx_strand_id
1 'polypeptide(L)'
;AFSSGNADGWSQTKKDKNLVTELKKSFTVKNNSNEIKMHIKMTDRAGNTSGDEQIFSIDKTKPEIKIAFDNETPVATITVTERNFEAADFKADITNTDGVIPELSAWQTTENTENPDQSVSTATITFAEDGDYTLSVSGKDKAANQAETVKADDFTIDKTRPVITVTYDNNNAVNGNYYAAARTATIQIEEHNFSENR
;
A
#
# COMPACT_ATOMS: atom_id res chain seq x y z
N ALA A 1 37.09 17.69 -24.30
CA ALA A 1 38.46 17.78 -24.81
C ALA A 1 39.37 18.16 -23.63
N PHE A 2 40.31 17.31 -23.27
CA PHE A 2 41.35 17.66 -22.30
C PHE A 2 42.38 18.54 -23.04
N SER A 3 42.40 19.84 -22.75
CA SER A 3 43.53 20.66 -23.09
C SER A 3 44.70 20.32 -22.15
N SER A 4 45.93 20.43 -22.61
CA SER A 4 47.16 20.04 -21.95
C SER A 4 47.44 20.80 -20.66
N GLY A 5 46.83 20.44 -19.58
CA GLY A 5 47.06 21.01 -18.27
C GLY A 5 45.76 21.23 -17.49
N ASN A 6 45.46 20.39 -16.57
CA ASN A 6 44.37 20.41 -15.64
C ASN A 6 42.96 20.13 -16.23
N ALA A 7 42.63 18.87 -16.30
CA ALA A 7 41.23 18.46 -16.21
C ALA A 7 40.75 18.84 -14.82
N ASP A 8 40.13 19.99 -14.67
CA ASP A 8 39.63 20.53 -13.41
C ASP A 8 38.86 19.48 -12.60
N GLY A 9 39.40 19.12 -11.44
CA GLY A 9 38.81 18.13 -10.56
C GLY A 9 39.02 16.66 -10.90
N TRP A 10 39.92 16.32 -11.85
CA TRP A 10 40.34 14.95 -12.11
C TRP A 10 41.67 14.64 -11.41
N SER A 11 41.74 13.52 -10.69
CA SER A 11 43.02 12.98 -10.22
C SER A 11 43.66 12.09 -11.27
N GLN A 12 44.98 12.18 -11.38
CA GLN A 12 45.77 11.42 -12.37
C GLN A 12 46.76 10.53 -11.64
N THR A 13 46.84 9.27 -12.05
CA THR A 13 47.86 8.32 -11.59
C THR A 13 48.75 7.99 -12.79
N LYS A 14 50.06 8.30 -12.70
CA LYS A 14 51.08 7.95 -13.73
C LYS A 14 51.76 6.65 -13.33
N LYS A 15 51.76 5.65 -14.19
CA LYS A 15 52.42 4.37 -13.98
C LYS A 15 53.83 4.29 -14.59
N ASP A 16 54.05 5.03 -15.68
CA ASP A 16 55.33 5.14 -16.36
C ASP A 16 55.60 6.59 -16.82
N LYS A 17 56.86 6.86 -17.21
CA LYS A 17 57.35 8.21 -17.42
C LYS A 17 56.52 9.09 -18.35
N ASN A 18 55.63 8.53 -19.18
CA ASN A 18 54.75 9.28 -20.10
C ASN A 18 53.32 8.74 -20.24
N LEU A 19 52.95 7.68 -19.51
CA LEU A 19 51.66 7.05 -19.64
C LEU A 19 50.77 7.41 -18.43
N VAL A 20 49.66 8.11 -18.67
CA VAL A 20 48.59 8.23 -17.71
C VAL A 20 47.79 6.95 -17.75
N THR A 21 47.79 6.22 -16.67
CA THR A 21 47.10 4.91 -16.59
C THR A 21 45.70 5.00 -16.02
N GLU A 22 45.39 6.06 -15.28
CA GLU A 22 44.11 6.22 -14.65
C GLU A 22 43.78 7.70 -14.44
N LEU A 23 42.55 8.07 -14.77
CA LEU A 23 41.92 9.35 -14.43
C LEU A 23 40.68 9.08 -13.60
N LYS A 24 40.55 9.74 -12.44
CA LYS A 24 39.38 9.61 -11.55
C LYS A 24 38.76 10.96 -11.28
N LYS A 25 37.43 11.00 -11.35
CA LYS A 25 36.61 12.11 -10.87
C LYS A 25 35.38 11.54 -10.13
N SER A 26 35.13 12.07 -8.95
CA SER A 26 33.93 11.73 -8.19
C SER A 26 32.98 12.92 -8.17
N PHE A 27 31.70 12.64 -8.28
CA PHE A 27 30.63 13.61 -8.05
C PHE A 27 29.49 12.92 -7.31
N THR A 28 28.71 13.70 -6.57
CA THR A 28 27.62 13.18 -5.75
C THR A 28 26.30 13.79 -6.22
N VAL A 29 25.34 12.92 -6.56
CA VAL A 29 23.96 13.32 -6.78
C VAL A 29 23.22 13.21 -5.46
N LYS A 30 22.57 14.28 -5.02
CA LYS A 30 21.95 14.36 -3.69
C LYS A 30 20.42 14.42 -3.72
N ASN A 31 19.84 14.87 -4.81
CA ASN A 31 18.41 15.11 -4.92
C ASN A 31 17.70 13.87 -5.48
N ASN A 32 16.44 13.67 -5.08
CA ASN A 32 15.58 12.69 -5.72
C ASN A 32 15.45 13.03 -7.21
N SER A 33 15.55 12.04 -8.05
CA SER A 33 15.35 12.17 -9.48
C SER A 33 15.17 10.78 -10.12
N ASN A 34 14.27 10.68 -11.05
CA ASN A 34 14.11 9.50 -11.88
C ASN A 34 15.02 9.59 -13.10
N GLU A 35 15.56 8.46 -13.53
CA GLU A 35 16.33 8.33 -14.75
C GLU A 35 17.47 9.36 -14.92
N ILE A 36 18.33 9.47 -13.92
CA ILE A 36 19.54 10.29 -14.03
C ILE A 36 20.45 9.63 -15.05
N LYS A 37 20.69 10.33 -16.16
CA LYS A 37 21.58 9.86 -17.21
C LYS A 37 22.96 10.48 -17.03
N MET A 38 23.95 9.65 -16.80
CA MET A 38 25.35 10.04 -16.78
C MET A 38 26.01 9.58 -18.06
N HIS A 39 26.40 10.51 -18.90
CA HIS A 39 27.11 10.24 -20.15
C HIS A 39 28.54 10.76 -20.06
N ILE A 40 29.51 9.88 -20.28
CA ILE A 40 30.96 10.21 -20.31
C ILE A 40 31.47 9.94 -21.71
N LYS A 41 32.12 10.92 -22.31
CA LYS A 41 32.80 10.76 -23.56
C LYS A 41 34.24 11.32 -23.46
N MET A 42 35.19 10.54 -23.88
CA MET A 42 36.61 10.93 -23.93
C MET A 42 37.17 10.80 -25.34
N THR A 43 37.98 11.76 -25.74
CA THR A 43 38.69 11.73 -27.01
C THR A 43 40.18 11.91 -26.71
N ASP A 44 41.03 11.03 -27.23
CA ASP A 44 42.48 11.16 -27.13
C ASP A 44 43.05 12.18 -28.16
N ARG A 45 44.37 12.43 -28.10
CA ARG A 45 45.00 13.36 -29.01
C ARG A 45 45.09 12.87 -30.46
N ALA A 46 44.92 11.57 -30.68
CA ALA A 46 44.90 10.97 -32.02
C ALA A 46 43.47 11.00 -32.61
N GLY A 47 42.47 11.49 -31.86
CA GLY A 47 41.10 11.57 -32.30
C GLY A 47 40.26 10.32 -31.97
N ASN A 48 40.82 9.32 -31.31
CA ASN A 48 40.07 8.14 -30.91
C ASN A 48 39.11 8.50 -29.78
N THR A 49 37.87 8.03 -29.87
CA THR A 49 36.83 8.33 -28.89
C THR A 49 36.35 7.06 -28.17
N SER A 50 36.08 7.18 -26.89
CA SER A 50 35.38 6.19 -26.08
C SER A 50 34.36 6.88 -25.20
N GLY A 51 33.27 6.19 -24.85
CA GLY A 51 32.24 6.71 -23.98
C GLY A 51 31.52 5.60 -23.24
N ASP A 52 30.87 5.98 -22.16
CA ASP A 52 29.99 5.12 -21.36
C ASP A 52 28.77 5.92 -20.91
N GLU A 53 27.63 5.25 -20.78
CA GLU A 53 26.38 5.83 -20.29
C GLU A 53 25.86 4.96 -19.16
N GLN A 54 25.49 5.61 -18.04
CA GLN A 54 24.87 4.96 -16.91
C GLN A 54 23.56 5.67 -16.58
N ILE A 55 22.52 4.87 -16.29
CA ILE A 55 21.21 5.37 -15.89
C ILE A 55 20.93 4.87 -14.48
N PHE A 56 20.56 5.77 -13.60
CA PHE A 56 20.18 5.43 -12.23
C PHE A 56 19.13 6.41 -11.68
N SER A 57 18.49 6.04 -10.59
CA SER A 57 17.52 6.88 -9.90
C SER A 57 17.94 7.06 -8.44
N ILE A 58 17.60 8.20 -7.88
CA ILE A 58 17.74 8.50 -6.44
C ILE A 58 16.35 8.74 -5.88
N ASP A 59 15.96 7.95 -4.91
CA ASP A 59 14.76 8.18 -4.13
C ASP A 59 15.00 7.96 -2.65
N LYS A 60 14.63 8.96 -1.87
CA LYS A 60 14.75 8.99 -0.40
C LYS A 60 13.41 9.30 0.26
N THR A 61 12.35 9.34 -0.52
CA THR A 61 10.99 9.63 -0.06
C THR A 61 10.28 8.32 0.24
N LYS A 62 9.62 8.25 1.36
CA LYS A 62 8.77 7.10 1.72
C LYS A 62 7.45 7.19 0.97
N PRO A 63 6.85 6.05 0.59
CA PRO A 63 5.48 6.01 0.10
C PRO A 63 4.48 6.56 1.13
N GLU A 64 3.48 7.29 0.66
CA GLU A 64 2.33 7.70 1.45
C GLU A 64 1.17 6.75 1.18
N ILE A 65 0.65 6.11 2.24
CA ILE A 65 -0.49 5.19 2.18
C ILE A 65 -1.71 5.87 2.81
N LYS A 66 -2.87 5.74 2.18
CA LYS A 66 -4.18 6.16 2.70
C LYS A 66 -5.19 5.03 2.56
N ILE A 67 -6.07 4.88 3.56
CA ILE A 67 -7.23 4.01 3.53
C ILE A 67 -8.46 4.90 3.66
N ALA A 68 -9.43 4.72 2.77
CA ALA A 68 -10.72 5.41 2.83
C ALA A 68 -11.84 4.40 2.64
N PHE A 69 -12.87 4.46 3.51
CA PHE A 69 -14.07 3.66 3.37
C PHE A 69 -15.15 4.46 2.62
N ASP A 70 -15.88 3.74 1.78
CA ASP A 70 -17.11 4.26 1.20
C ASP A 70 -18.20 4.24 2.29
N ASN A 71 -19.02 5.31 2.37
CA ASN A 71 -20.07 5.41 3.38
C ASN A 71 -21.35 4.65 3.00
N GLU A 72 -21.50 4.25 1.74
CA GLU A 72 -22.71 3.61 1.21
C GLU A 72 -22.49 2.13 0.90
N THR A 73 -21.25 1.73 0.67
CA THR A 73 -20.88 0.35 0.31
C THR A 73 -19.75 -0.16 1.21
N PRO A 74 -19.69 -1.48 1.48
CA PRO A 74 -18.63 -2.06 2.31
C PRO A 74 -17.31 -2.19 1.52
N VAL A 75 -16.81 -1.07 1.02
CA VAL A 75 -15.59 -1.02 0.22
C VAL A 75 -14.57 -0.09 0.86
N ALA A 76 -13.34 -0.59 1.04
CA ALA A 76 -12.19 0.24 1.35
C ALA A 76 -11.37 0.50 0.08
N THR A 77 -11.00 1.76 -0.14
CA THR A 77 -10.05 2.17 -1.17
C THR A 77 -8.71 2.45 -0.53
N ILE A 78 -7.68 1.77 -0.99
CA ILE A 78 -6.29 1.99 -0.60
C ILE A 78 -5.63 2.84 -1.68
N THR A 79 -5.00 3.92 -1.28
CA THR A 79 -4.25 4.81 -2.17
C THR A 79 -2.80 4.87 -1.72
N VAL A 80 -1.88 4.67 -2.66
CA VAL A 80 -0.44 4.83 -2.45
C VAL A 80 0.05 5.93 -3.39
N THR A 81 0.65 6.97 -2.81
CA THR A 81 1.31 8.05 -3.58
C THR A 81 2.81 7.84 -3.49
N GLU A 82 3.44 7.58 -4.63
CA GLU A 82 4.83 7.15 -4.66
C GLU A 82 5.50 7.47 -6.00
N ARG A 83 6.83 7.66 -5.99
CA ARG A 83 7.67 7.92 -7.17
C ARG A 83 7.96 6.65 -7.98
N ASN A 84 8.24 5.55 -7.31
CA ASN A 84 8.66 4.28 -7.94
C ASN A 84 7.91 3.07 -7.34
N PHE A 85 6.60 3.15 -7.41
CA PHE A 85 5.66 2.12 -6.93
C PHE A 85 5.93 0.74 -7.55
N GLU A 86 5.87 -0.31 -6.72
CA GLU A 86 5.85 -1.70 -7.14
C GLU A 86 4.74 -2.45 -6.39
N ALA A 87 3.73 -2.91 -7.10
CA ALA A 87 2.53 -3.53 -6.53
C ALA A 87 2.84 -4.71 -5.60
N ALA A 88 3.85 -5.52 -5.94
CA ALA A 88 4.24 -6.70 -5.17
C ALA A 88 4.86 -6.37 -3.79
N ASP A 89 5.32 -5.14 -3.60
CA ASP A 89 5.92 -4.67 -2.34
C ASP A 89 4.89 -4.11 -1.35
N PHE A 90 3.61 -4.00 -1.74
CA PHE A 90 2.52 -3.54 -0.88
C PHE A 90 1.54 -4.66 -0.58
N LYS A 91 1.13 -4.75 0.68
CA LYS A 91 0.18 -5.76 1.14
C LYS A 91 -0.84 -5.17 2.11
N ALA A 92 -2.04 -5.73 2.07
CA ALA A 92 -3.06 -5.54 3.08
C ALA A 92 -3.09 -6.77 3.99
N ASP A 93 -2.97 -6.54 5.30
CA ASP A 93 -3.18 -7.57 6.33
C ASP A 93 -4.60 -7.37 6.87
N ILE A 94 -5.46 -8.37 6.67
CA ILE A 94 -6.87 -8.35 7.03
C ILE A 94 -7.15 -9.53 7.96
N THR A 95 -7.95 -9.30 9.00
CA THR A 95 -8.53 -10.37 9.82
C THR A 95 -10.04 -10.28 9.78
N ASN A 96 -10.71 -11.42 9.93
CA ASN A 96 -12.15 -11.54 10.14
C ASN A 96 -12.40 -12.65 11.16
N THR A 97 -13.26 -12.39 12.14
CA THR A 97 -13.56 -13.36 13.21
C THR A 97 -14.43 -14.53 12.74
N ASP A 98 -15.29 -14.33 11.75
CA ASP A 98 -16.36 -15.25 11.43
C ASP A 98 -16.36 -15.77 9.98
N GLY A 99 -15.37 -15.43 9.15
CA GLY A 99 -15.52 -15.81 7.77
C GLY A 99 -14.35 -15.68 6.83
N VAL A 100 -14.68 -15.48 5.59
CA VAL A 100 -13.76 -15.37 4.47
C VAL A 100 -13.05 -14.01 4.52
N ILE A 101 -11.74 -14.04 4.39
CA ILE A 101 -10.93 -12.81 4.28
C ILE A 101 -11.00 -12.32 2.84
N PRO A 102 -11.42 -11.07 2.60
CA PRO A 102 -11.48 -10.51 1.27
C PRO A 102 -10.08 -10.26 0.69
N GLU A 103 -9.98 -10.33 -0.63
CA GLU A 103 -8.73 -10.06 -1.34
C GLU A 103 -8.63 -8.60 -1.77
N LEU A 104 -7.39 -8.11 -1.85
CA LEU A 104 -7.07 -6.83 -2.47
C LEU A 104 -7.23 -6.94 -3.99
N SER A 105 -7.92 -5.98 -4.61
CA SER A 105 -8.02 -5.92 -6.07
C SER A 105 -6.66 -5.67 -6.73
N ALA A 106 -6.59 -5.81 -8.04
CA ALA A 106 -5.43 -5.35 -8.80
C ALA A 106 -5.26 -3.84 -8.65
N TRP A 107 -4.00 -3.40 -8.56
CA TRP A 107 -3.64 -1.99 -8.50
C TRP A 107 -3.87 -1.29 -9.84
N GLN A 108 -4.40 -0.07 -9.77
CA GLN A 108 -4.53 0.85 -10.89
C GLN A 108 -3.64 2.06 -10.63
N THR A 109 -2.71 2.34 -11.54
CA THR A 109 -1.74 3.43 -11.37
C THR A 109 -2.02 4.55 -12.37
N THR A 110 -2.04 5.77 -11.89
CA THR A 110 -2.21 7.00 -12.67
C THR A 110 -1.10 8.00 -12.33
N GLU A 111 -0.89 8.98 -13.21
CA GLU A 111 0.02 10.09 -12.91
C GLU A 111 -0.54 10.96 -11.78
N ASN A 112 0.33 11.46 -10.93
CA ASN A 112 -0.04 12.43 -9.92
C ASN A 112 -0.01 13.84 -10.56
N THR A 113 -1.19 14.44 -10.73
CA THR A 113 -1.33 15.76 -11.36
C THR A 113 -0.75 16.91 -10.52
N GLU A 114 -0.65 16.71 -9.20
CA GLU A 114 -0.08 17.71 -8.28
C GLU A 114 1.45 17.61 -8.21
N ASN A 115 1.98 16.42 -8.39
CA ASN A 115 3.42 16.17 -8.41
C ASN A 115 3.77 15.15 -9.50
N PRO A 116 4.14 15.61 -10.70
CA PRO A 116 4.45 14.72 -11.84
C PRO A 116 5.61 13.75 -11.61
N ASP A 117 6.39 13.97 -10.57
CA ASP A 117 7.47 13.05 -10.18
C ASP A 117 6.96 11.79 -9.46
N GLN A 118 5.67 11.74 -9.09
CA GLN A 118 5.03 10.65 -8.38
C GLN A 118 3.88 10.07 -9.21
N SER A 119 3.46 8.87 -8.84
CA SER A 119 2.22 8.25 -9.29
C SER A 119 1.25 8.08 -8.13
N VAL A 120 -0.02 7.92 -8.46
CA VAL A 120 -1.08 7.53 -7.53
C VAL A 120 -1.56 6.14 -7.93
N SER A 121 -1.36 5.17 -7.05
CA SER A 121 -1.80 3.80 -7.24
C SER A 121 -2.96 3.49 -6.30
N THR A 122 -4.04 2.96 -6.83
CA THR A 122 -5.26 2.62 -6.06
C THR A 122 -5.61 1.15 -6.20
N ALA A 123 -6.08 0.57 -5.10
CA ALA A 123 -6.69 -0.75 -5.07
C ALA A 123 -7.86 -0.75 -4.10
N THR A 124 -8.79 -1.68 -4.24
CA THR A 124 -9.98 -1.77 -3.41
C THR A 124 -10.09 -3.12 -2.72
N ILE A 125 -10.77 -3.13 -1.57
CA ILE A 125 -11.17 -4.33 -0.85
C ILE A 125 -12.67 -4.24 -0.64
N THR A 126 -13.41 -5.29 -1.04
CA THR A 126 -14.86 -5.38 -0.81
C THR A 126 -15.13 -6.37 0.32
N PHE A 127 -15.74 -5.90 1.41
CA PHE A 127 -16.11 -6.71 2.56
C PHE A 127 -17.52 -7.26 2.36
N ALA A 128 -17.61 -8.42 1.70
CA ALA A 128 -18.89 -9.02 1.30
C ALA A 128 -19.57 -9.82 2.38
N GLU A 129 -18.83 -10.37 3.34
CA GLU A 129 -19.33 -11.26 4.37
C GLU A 129 -19.50 -10.53 5.71
N ASP A 130 -20.40 -11.05 6.56
CA ASP A 130 -20.56 -10.56 7.92
C ASP A 130 -19.33 -10.89 8.76
N GLY A 131 -19.05 -10.10 9.79
CA GLY A 131 -17.95 -10.32 10.73
C GLY A 131 -17.30 -9.05 11.24
N ASP A 132 -16.40 -9.21 12.20
CA ASP A 132 -15.57 -8.15 12.76
C ASP A 132 -14.22 -8.15 12.05
N TYR A 133 -13.86 -7.01 11.49
CA TYR A 133 -12.70 -6.86 10.64
C TYR A 133 -11.64 -5.96 11.25
N THR A 134 -10.39 -6.32 11.01
CA THR A 134 -9.26 -5.40 11.09
C THR A 134 -8.62 -5.25 9.71
N LEU A 135 -8.06 -4.08 9.42
CA LEU A 135 -7.34 -3.80 8.19
C LEU A 135 -6.10 -2.98 8.47
N SER A 136 -4.95 -3.44 8.01
CA SER A 136 -3.75 -2.63 7.95
C SER A 136 -3.04 -2.77 6.61
N VAL A 137 -2.38 -1.71 6.16
CA VAL A 137 -1.64 -1.69 4.90
C VAL A 137 -0.22 -1.24 5.16
N SER A 138 0.72 -1.98 4.58
CA SER A 138 2.15 -1.70 4.67
C SER A 138 2.83 -1.92 3.31
N GLY A 139 4.01 -1.35 3.13
CA GLY A 139 4.78 -1.55 1.91
C GLY A 139 6.06 -0.72 1.88
N LYS A 140 6.80 -0.88 0.81
CA LYS A 140 8.02 -0.11 0.51
C LYS A 140 8.09 0.19 -0.98
N ASP A 141 8.89 1.17 -1.35
CA ASP A 141 9.20 1.46 -2.75
C ASP A 141 10.38 0.62 -3.29
N LYS A 142 10.72 0.80 -4.58
CA LYS A 142 11.86 0.14 -5.23
C LYS A 142 13.22 0.56 -4.67
N ALA A 143 13.30 1.72 -4.00
CA ALA A 143 14.51 2.19 -3.32
C ALA A 143 14.60 1.67 -1.87
N ALA A 144 13.65 0.84 -1.46
CA ALA A 144 13.51 0.25 -0.13
C ALA A 144 13.16 1.28 0.98
N ASN A 145 12.60 2.44 0.63
CA ASN A 145 12.04 3.34 1.63
C ASN A 145 10.73 2.75 2.14
N GLN A 146 10.68 2.44 3.44
CA GLN A 146 9.54 1.81 4.08
C GLN A 146 8.43 2.84 4.33
N ALA A 147 7.22 2.58 3.86
CA ALA A 147 6.03 3.34 4.21
C ALA A 147 5.70 3.18 5.70
N GLU A 148 5.04 4.17 6.27
CA GLU A 148 4.39 4.02 7.57
C GLU A 148 3.21 3.05 7.41
N THR A 149 3.09 2.07 8.31
CA THR A 149 1.94 1.16 8.29
C THR A 149 0.68 1.95 8.68
N VAL A 150 -0.32 1.92 7.83
CA VAL A 150 -1.62 2.53 8.10
C VAL A 150 -2.59 1.45 8.57
N LYS A 151 -3.21 1.65 9.73
CA LYS A 151 -4.23 0.80 10.29
C LYS A 151 -5.56 1.55 10.27
N ALA A 152 -6.63 0.91 9.77
CA ALA A 152 -7.99 1.38 9.92
C ALA A 152 -8.50 1.08 11.34
N ASP A 153 -9.50 1.84 11.80
CA ASP A 153 -10.26 1.45 12.99
C ASP A 153 -10.94 0.11 12.74
N ASP A 154 -11.10 -0.69 13.80
CA ASP A 154 -11.79 -1.96 13.73
C ASP A 154 -13.28 -1.70 13.41
N PHE A 155 -13.89 -2.52 12.54
CA PHE A 155 -15.26 -2.32 12.08
C PHE A 155 -15.99 -3.64 11.90
N THR A 156 -17.31 -3.57 11.92
CA THR A 156 -18.21 -4.72 11.75
C THR A 156 -19.02 -4.56 10.47
N ILE A 157 -19.14 -5.62 9.72
CA ILE A 157 -20.13 -5.80 8.66
C ILE A 157 -21.19 -6.77 9.16
N ASP A 158 -22.43 -6.34 9.16
CA ASP A 158 -23.57 -7.15 9.55
C ASP A 158 -24.76 -6.86 8.62
N LYS A 159 -25.16 -7.85 7.86
CA LYS A 159 -26.31 -7.83 6.94
C LYS A 159 -27.39 -8.80 7.38
N THR A 160 -27.12 -9.56 8.43
CA THR A 160 -28.02 -10.57 8.96
C THR A 160 -29.03 -9.93 9.88
N ARG A 161 -30.30 -10.23 9.68
CA ARG A 161 -31.38 -9.71 10.53
C ARG A 161 -31.46 -10.51 11.83
N PRO A 162 -31.81 -9.89 12.95
CA PRO A 162 -32.10 -10.59 14.18
C PRO A 162 -33.16 -11.69 14.00
N VAL A 163 -32.95 -12.84 14.62
CA VAL A 163 -33.95 -13.91 14.72
C VAL A 163 -34.59 -13.89 16.10
N ILE A 164 -35.88 -13.66 16.10
CA ILE A 164 -36.65 -13.65 17.35
C ILE A 164 -37.51 -14.90 17.42
N THR A 165 -37.34 -15.68 18.51
CA THR A 165 -38.11 -16.87 18.79
C THR A 165 -38.87 -16.69 20.12
N VAL A 166 -40.16 -17.03 20.13
CA VAL A 166 -40.97 -17.00 21.34
C VAL A 166 -41.49 -18.41 21.62
N THR A 167 -41.16 -18.93 22.76
CA THR A 167 -41.64 -20.24 23.23
C THR A 167 -42.45 -20.08 24.51
N TYR A 168 -43.26 -21.07 24.80
CA TYR A 168 -44.07 -21.09 26.00
C TYR A 168 -43.88 -22.40 26.75
N ASP A 169 -43.88 -22.30 28.09
CA ASP A 169 -43.77 -23.45 28.99
C ASP A 169 -45.04 -24.32 29.03
N ASN A 170 -46.20 -23.71 28.78
CA ASN A 170 -47.51 -24.39 28.80
C ASN A 170 -48.21 -24.24 27.43
N ASN A 171 -48.36 -25.33 26.70
CA ASN A 171 -49.06 -25.40 25.41
C ASN A 171 -50.38 -26.17 25.50
N ASN A 172 -50.88 -26.49 26.71
CA ASN A 172 -52.10 -27.25 26.95
C ASN A 172 -53.30 -26.32 27.01
N ALA A 173 -53.84 -25.93 25.89
CA ALA A 173 -55.09 -25.18 25.81
C ALA A 173 -56.29 -26.07 26.23
N VAL A 174 -57.18 -25.50 26.94
CA VAL A 174 -58.42 -26.18 27.33
C VAL A 174 -59.44 -26.04 26.20
N ASN A 175 -59.57 -24.88 25.64
CA ASN A 175 -60.46 -24.61 24.52
C ASN A 175 -59.88 -23.47 23.60
N GLY A 176 -59.55 -23.77 22.39
CA GLY A 176 -58.94 -22.80 21.46
C GLY A 176 -57.68 -22.18 22.04
N ASN A 177 -57.70 -20.87 22.34
CA ASN A 177 -56.57 -20.13 22.93
C ASN A 177 -56.73 -19.91 24.46
N TYR A 178 -57.66 -20.64 25.14
CA TYR A 178 -57.88 -20.50 26.57
C TYR A 178 -57.07 -21.52 27.33
N TYR A 179 -56.36 -21.07 28.36
CA TYR A 179 -55.52 -21.88 29.25
C TYR A 179 -56.02 -21.78 30.66
N ALA A 180 -56.13 -22.91 31.40
CA ALA A 180 -56.56 -22.97 32.79
C ALA A 180 -55.42 -22.68 33.79
N ALA A 181 -54.17 -22.56 33.31
CA ALA A 181 -53.02 -22.27 34.13
C ALA A 181 -52.18 -21.12 33.47
N ALA A 182 -51.30 -20.52 34.26
CA ALA A 182 -50.39 -19.51 33.79
C ALA A 182 -49.50 -20.03 32.66
N ARG A 183 -49.09 -19.16 31.77
CA ARG A 183 -48.10 -19.40 30.72
C ARG A 183 -46.95 -18.41 30.86
N THR A 184 -45.75 -18.91 30.81
CA THR A 184 -44.54 -18.11 30.73
C THR A 184 -44.03 -18.08 29.27
N ALA A 185 -43.85 -16.91 28.74
CA ALA A 185 -43.18 -16.73 27.44
C ALA A 185 -41.68 -16.58 27.65
N THR A 186 -40.90 -17.35 26.92
CA THR A 186 -39.46 -17.14 26.77
C THR A 186 -39.21 -16.54 25.41
N ILE A 187 -38.55 -15.37 25.37
CA ILE A 187 -38.14 -14.68 24.17
C ILE A 187 -36.63 -14.91 24.00
N GLN A 188 -36.24 -15.45 22.87
CA GLN A 188 -34.86 -15.61 22.48
C GLN A 188 -34.56 -14.73 21.25
N ILE A 189 -33.46 -13.98 21.30
CA ILE A 189 -32.97 -13.17 20.20
C ILE A 189 -31.59 -13.69 19.85
N GLU A 190 -31.37 -14.01 18.57
CA GLU A 190 -30.08 -14.36 17.99
C GLU A 190 -29.66 -13.23 17.06
N GLU A 191 -28.56 -12.58 17.39
CA GLU A 191 -28.06 -11.39 16.74
C GLU A 191 -26.55 -11.25 16.96
N HIS A 192 -25.78 -10.86 15.91
CA HIS A 192 -24.33 -10.73 15.97
C HIS A 192 -23.91 -9.52 16.82
N ASN A 193 -24.58 -8.38 16.64
CA ASN A 193 -24.23 -7.11 17.29
C ASN A 193 -25.36 -6.52 18.14
N PHE A 194 -26.02 -7.38 18.93
CA PHE A 194 -27.14 -6.98 19.78
C PHE A 194 -26.78 -5.84 20.74
N SER A 195 -27.65 -4.83 20.82
CA SER A 195 -27.52 -3.72 21.76
C SER A 195 -28.82 -3.57 22.56
N GLU A 196 -28.72 -3.65 23.88
CA GLU A 196 -29.86 -3.44 24.80
C GLU A 196 -30.34 -1.99 24.86
N ASN A 197 -29.55 -1.03 24.35
CA ASN A 197 -29.73 0.40 24.54
C ASN A 197 -30.25 1.15 23.29
N ARG A 198 -30.95 0.48 22.41
CA ARG A 198 -31.57 1.13 21.23
C ARG A 198 -33.09 1.21 21.36
#